data_978c59d1ec98fec42ea241ea06e41762
#
_entry.id   978c59d1ec98fec42ea241ea06e41762
#
_cell.length_a   1.000
_cell.length_b   1.000
_cell.length_c   1.000
_cell.angle_alpha   90.00
_cell.angle_beta   90.00
_cell.angle_gamma   90.00
#
_symmetry.space_group_name_H-M   'P 1'
#
loop_
_entity.id
_entity.type
_entity.pdbx_description
1 polymer ?
#
loop_
_entity_poly.entity_id
_entity_poly.type
_entity_poly.pdbx_seq_one_letter_code
_entity_poly.pdbx_strand_id
1 'polypeptide(L)'
;NRGQEAVHIEKAASAVLDFMTGEFDVIHFHGRHGMERILERTPVEHGNQVFGSRRGSSSHQQNPFVMLAGKQTGEDAGECYGCMLLYSGNFKAEAEKDQYEQTRLVMGLSDEMFSWKLEPGETFDTPETAFSYSANGFSTLSWNLHRLIRSHICRSAYRDTKRPVLINNWEATYFDFTGEKIIEIAKQAAELGVEMLVLDDGWFGKRDDDLAGLGDWTVNEKKLGMPLSQVAEKIRGLGMKFGIWIEPEMVCEDSDLYREHPDWAFTIPGRKPVRARYQLVLDYSR
;
A
#
# COMPACT_ATOMS: atom_id res chain seq x y z
N ASN A 1 -26.72 13.34 8.35
CA ASN A 1 -27.46 14.56 8.04
C ASN A 1 -28.83 14.53 8.74
N ARG A 2 -29.06 15.42 9.69
CA ARG A 2 -30.33 15.55 10.42
C ARG A 2 -31.21 16.65 9.85
N GLY A 3 -30.78 17.31 8.78
CA GLY A 3 -31.57 18.33 8.08
C GLY A 3 -32.68 17.75 7.18
N GLN A 4 -33.36 18.63 6.45
CA GLN A 4 -34.41 18.26 5.50
C GLN A 4 -33.91 18.26 4.04
N GLU A 5 -32.75 18.85 3.78
CA GLU A 5 -32.14 18.95 2.45
C GLU A 5 -30.81 18.24 2.39
N ALA A 6 -30.41 17.80 1.21
CA ALA A 6 -29.07 17.22 0.98
C ALA A 6 -27.99 18.29 1.23
N VAL A 7 -26.88 17.86 1.80
CA VAL A 7 -25.67 18.69 1.98
C VAL A 7 -24.51 18.07 1.23
N HIS A 8 -23.54 18.88 0.85
CA HIS A 8 -22.29 18.41 0.24
C HIS A 8 -21.13 18.58 1.22
N ILE A 9 -20.41 17.49 1.47
CA ILE A 9 -19.17 17.49 2.24
C ILE A 9 -18.04 17.66 1.23
N GLU A 10 -17.30 18.76 1.33
CA GLU A 10 -16.17 19.07 0.43
C GLU A 10 -14.79 18.88 1.08
N LYS A 11 -14.76 18.79 2.41
CA LYS A 11 -13.55 18.44 3.18
C LYS A 11 -13.93 17.55 4.36
N ALA A 12 -13.23 16.42 4.52
CA ALA A 12 -13.41 15.47 5.61
C ALA A 12 -12.05 15.14 6.24
N ALA A 13 -11.72 15.89 7.29
CA ALA A 13 -10.57 15.59 8.12
C ALA A 13 -10.94 14.56 9.19
N SER A 14 -10.14 13.51 9.31
CA SER A 14 -10.31 12.49 10.34
C SER A 14 -9.68 12.91 11.67
N ALA A 15 -8.69 13.79 11.63
CA ALA A 15 -7.93 14.21 12.79
C ALA A 15 -7.42 15.63 12.68
N VAL A 16 -7.44 16.33 13.80
CA VAL A 16 -6.82 17.67 14.00
C VAL A 16 -6.13 17.68 15.33
N LEU A 17 -4.85 18.08 15.36
CA LEU A 17 -4.07 18.30 16.55
C LEU A 17 -3.54 19.74 16.56
N ASP A 18 -3.77 20.46 17.64
CA ASP A 18 -3.30 21.81 17.85
C ASP A 18 -2.25 21.86 18.98
N PHE A 19 -1.14 22.50 18.70
CA PHE A 19 -0.06 22.74 19.65
C PHE A 19 0.10 24.24 19.86
N MET A 20 -0.19 24.70 21.08
CA MET A 20 -0.17 26.12 21.42
C MET A 20 1.25 26.67 21.58
N THR A 21 2.22 25.80 21.73
CA THR A 21 3.65 26.15 21.87
C THR A 21 4.52 25.02 21.37
N GLY A 22 5.73 25.31 20.99
CA GLY A 22 6.72 24.33 20.56
C GLY A 22 7.18 24.54 19.13
N GLU A 23 8.45 24.28 18.92
CA GLU A 23 9.02 24.23 17.60
C GLU A 23 9.17 22.80 17.15
N PHE A 24 8.53 22.47 16.03
CA PHE A 24 8.51 21.13 15.50
C PHE A 24 9.20 21.05 14.14
N ASP A 25 9.75 19.89 13.87
CA ASP A 25 9.98 19.39 12.52
C ASP A 25 8.81 18.47 12.13
N VAL A 26 8.39 18.53 10.88
CA VAL A 26 7.49 17.55 10.29
C VAL A 26 8.30 16.48 9.59
N ILE A 27 7.93 15.23 9.82
CA ILE A 27 8.58 14.05 9.24
C ILE A 27 7.54 13.26 8.48
N HIS A 28 7.87 12.91 7.24
CA HIS A 28 7.04 12.06 6.41
C HIS A 28 7.88 11.07 5.62
N PHE A 29 7.23 10.09 5.00
CA PHE A 29 7.88 9.07 4.18
C PHE A 29 7.36 9.12 2.76
N HIS A 30 8.28 9.11 1.81
CA HIS A 30 8.00 9.04 0.39
C HIS A 30 8.90 8.01 -0.29
N GLY A 31 8.73 7.81 -1.60
CA GLY A 31 9.62 6.93 -2.33
C GLY A 31 9.04 6.46 -3.66
N ARG A 32 9.70 5.47 -4.21
CA ARG A 32 9.33 4.79 -5.44
C ARG A 32 9.70 3.32 -5.36
N HIS A 33 9.26 2.53 -6.31
CA HIS A 33 9.67 1.12 -6.42
C HIS A 33 11.20 0.97 -6.34
N GLY A 34 11.66 0.12 -5.46
CA GLY A 34 13.06 -0.13 -5.16
C GLY A 34 13.75 0.95 -4.30
N MET A 35 13.03 2.02 -3.94
CA MET A 35 13.51 3.09 -3.05
C MET A 35 12.34 3.62 -2.21
N GLU A 36 11.72 2.73 -1.47
CA GLU A 36 10.59 3.03 -0.61
C GLU A 36 11.04 3.60 0.73
N ARG A 37 10.14 4.33 1.40
CA ARG A 37 10.29 4.85 2.76
C ARG A 37 11.52 5.74 2.97
N ILE A 38 11.77 6.62 2.02
CA ILE A 38 12.74 7.68 2.23
C ILE A 38 12.14 8.63 3.28
N LEU A 39 12.85 8.77 4.39
CA LEU A 39 12.47 9.70 5.45
C LEU A 39 12.88 11.11 5.05
N GLU A 40 11.94 12.04 5.15
CA GLU A 40 12.22 13.45 5.01
C GLU A 40 11.80 14.18 6.29
N ARG A 41 12.69 15.05 6.79
CA ARG A 41 12.50 15.86 8.00
C ARG A 41 12.76 17.32 7.66
N THR A 42 11.72 18.15 7.82
CA THR A 42 11.79 19.58 7.54
C THR A 42 11.19 20.38 8.70
N PRO A 43 11.69 21.58 8.99
CA PRO A 43 11.04 22.47 9.97
C PRO A 43 9.59 22.75 9.57
N VAL A 44 8.70 22.85 10.56
CA VAL A 44 7.38 23.42 10.34
C VAL A 44 7.55 24.94 10.25
N GLU A 45 7.29 25.49 9.06
CA GLU A 45 7.42 26.90 8.75
C GLU A 45 6.03 27.57 8.72
N HIS A 46 6.01 28.91 8.75
CA HIS A 46 4.77 29.67 8.58
C HIS A 46 4.08 29.34 7.26
N GLY A 47 2.80 29.15 7.32
CA GLY A 47 1.98 28.65 6.20
C GLY A 47 1.73 27.16 6.30
N ASN A 48 1.31 26.54 5.20
CA ASN A 48 0.84 25.18 5.17
C ASN A 48 1.76 24.28 4.35
N GLN A 49 2.34 23.27 4.98
CA GLN A 49 3.10 22.20 4.34
C GLN A 49 2.16 21.02 4.14
N VAL A 50 2.01 20.56 2.89
CA VAL A 50 1.02 19.56 2.50
C VAL A 50 1.69 18.29 2.01
N PHE A 51 1.25 17.14 2.52
CA PHE A 51 1.67 15.81 2.14
C PHE A 51 0.45 14.99 1.79
N GLY A 52 0.51 14.17 0.74
CA GLY A 52 -0.65 13.37 0.39
C GLY A 52 -0.54 12.64 -0.93
N SER A 53 -1.57 11.86 -1.25
CA SER A 53 -1.71 11.16 -2.51
C SER A 53 -3.03 11.54 -3.18
N ARG A 54 -2.97 11.72 -4.51
CA ARG A 54 -4.12 11.99 -5.40
C ARG A 54 -4.18 10.97 -6.53
N ARG A 55 -3.59 9.79 -6.31
CA ARG A 55 -3.38 8.77 -7.34
C ARG A 55 -4.40 7.62 -7.28
N GLY A 56 -5.47 7.79 -6.50
CA GLY A 56 -6.45 6.74 -6.23
C GLY A 56 -6.06 5.83 -5.07
N SER A 57 -4.80 5.86 -4.64
CA SER A 57 -4.30 5.08 -3.51
C SER A 57 -3.26 5.83 -2.70
N SER A 58 -3.21 5.57 -1.40
CA SER A 58 -2.02 5.83 -0.58
C SER A 58 -1.01 4.71 -0.87
N SER A 59 0.23 5.05 -1.18
CA SER A 59 1.23 4.09 -1.62
C SER A 59 2.62 4.40 -1.07
N HIS A 60 3.63 3.62 -1.53
CA HIS A 60 5.03 3.89 -1.26
C HIS A 60 5.51 5.27 -1.77
N GLN A 61 4.79 5.90 -2.70
CA GLN A 61 5.13 7.23 -3.20
C GLN A 61 4.87 8.33 -2.15
N GLN A 62 3.87 8.15 -1.31
CA GLN A 62 3.57 8.96 -0.14
C GLN A 62 2.81 8.11 0.87
N ASN A 63 3.44 7.84 2.00
CA ASN A 63 2.81 7.02 3.05
C ASN A 63 1.76 7.84 3.81
N PRO A 64 0.61 7.25 4.21
CA PRO A 64 -0.43 7.93 4.99
C PRO A 64 -0.03 8.06 6.47
N PHE A 65 1.15 8.62 6.70
CA PHE A 65 1.78 8.81 8.00
C PHE A 65 2.57 10.12 8.04
N VAL A 66 2.36 10.90 9.08
CA VAL A 66 3.12 12.12 9.35
C VAL A 66 3.46 12.17 10.85
N MET A 67 4.61 12.69 11.17
CA MET A 67 5.06 12.86 12.55
C MET A 67 5.51 14.31 12.78
N LEU A 68 5.10 14.88 13.90
CA LEU A 68 5.72 16.09 14.44
C LEU A 68 6.76 15.68 15.49
N ALA A 69 7.94 16.26 15.42
CA ALA A 69 9.04 15.96 16.33
C ALA A 69 9.70 17.25 16.83
N GLY A 70 10.05 17.28 18.09
CA GLY A 70 10.90 18.36 18.62
C GLY A 70 12.23 18.43 17.87
N LYS A 71 12.82 19.61 17.76
CA LYS A 71 14.05 19.87 16.97
C LYS A 71 15.21 18.90 17.27
N GLN A 72 15.34 18.47 18.51
CA GLN A 72 16.41 17.59 18.97
C GLN A 72 15.98 16.13 19.12
N THR A 73 14.75 15.78 18.71
CA THR A 73 14.27 14.42 18.81
C THR A 73 15.03 13.50 17.86
N GLY A 74 15.51 12.39 18.41
CA GLY A 74 16.20 11.31 17.70
C GLY A 74 15.55 9.95 17.97
N GLU A 75 16.30 8.88 17.76
CA GLU A 75 15.79 7.51 17.92
C GLU A 75 15.40 7.20 19.36
N ASP A 76 16.21 7.59 20.35
CA ASP A 76 16.09 7.17 21.73
C ASP A 76 15.77 8.29 22.71
N ALA A 77 15.59 9.53 22.25
CA ALA A 77 15.31 10.68 23.08
C ALA A 77 14.51 11.77 22.36
N GLY A 78 13.78 12.58 23.14
CA GLY A 78 12.97 13.70 22.65
C GLY A 78 11.52 13.31 22.42
N GLU A 79 10.67 14.35 22.28
CA GLU A 79 9.24 14.14 22.08
C GLU A 79 8.85 14.11 20.60
N CYS A 80 7.91 13.25 20.27
CA CYS A 80 7.32 13.16 18.95
C CYS A 80 5.87 12.66 18.99
N TYR A 81 5.11 13.06 17.98
CA TYR A 81 3.68 12.80 17.81
C TYR A 81 3.45 12.20 16.43
N GLY A 82 3.14 10.91 16.35
CA GLY A 82 2.84 10.21 15.10
C GLY A 82 1.35 10.19 14.82
N CYS A 83 0.99 10.47 13.56
CA CYS A 83 -0.36 10.43 13.05
C CYS A 83 -0.41 9.50 11.84
N MET A 84 -1.22 8.44 11.90
CA MET A 84 -1.36 7.43 10.87
C MET A 84 -2.82 7.33 10.44
N LEU A 85 -3.11 7.58 9.16
CA LEU A 85 -4.45 7.39 8.60
C LEU A 85 -4.63 5.93 8.17
N LEU A 86 -5.68 5.29 8.67
CA LEU A 86 -6.03 3.89 8.35
C LEU A 86 -6.89 3.84 7.10
N TYR A 87 -6.32 4.23 5.98
CA TYR A 87 -7.01 4.35 4.70
C TYR A 87 -6.06 4.13 3.53
N SER A 88 -6.53 3.46 2.50
CA SER A 88 -5.72 3.12 1.32
C SER A 88 -5.98 3.99 0.08
N GLY A 89 -6.91 4.94 0.15
CA GLY A 89 -7.25 5.85 -0.95
C GLY A 89 -6.49 7.18 -0.91
N ASN A 90 -7.03 8.17 -1.61
CA ASN A 90 -6.49 9.53 -1.63
C ASN A 90 -6.57 10.18 -0.26
N PHE A 91 -5.45 10.69 0.22
CA PHE A 91 -5.38 11.34 1.53
C PHE A 91 -4.61 12.65 1.46
N LYS A 92 -4.78 13.46 2.49
CA LYS A 92 -4.02 14.68 2.71
C LYS A 92 -3.67 14.83 4.19
N ALA A 93 -2.42 15.20 4.45
CA ALA A 93 -1.95 15.68 5.74
C ALA A 93 -1.41 17.11 5.58
N GLU A 94 -1.70 17.96 6.52
CA GLU A 94 -1.33 19.38 6.50
C GLU A 94 -0.66 19.72 7.82
N ALA A 95 0.57 20.24 7.79
CA ALA A 95 1.26 20.83 8.94
C ALA A 95 1.33 22.35 8.73
N GLU A 96 0.73 23.09 9.62
CA GLU A 96 0.63 24.56 9.52
C GLU A 96 1.25 25.19 10.75
N LYS A 97 2.02 26.25 10.53
CA LYS A 97 2.40 27.22 11.59
C LYS A 97 1.69 28.53 11.32
N ASP A 98 0.91 28.99 12.29
CA ASP A 98 0.16 30.24 12.18
C ASP A 98 0.99 31.49 12.62
N GLN A 99 0.37 32.65 12.53
CA GLN A 99 1.00 33.93 12.91
C GLN A 99 1.28 34.10 14.42
N TYR A 100 0.77 33.16 15.24
CA TYR A 100 0.98 33.13 16.70
C TYR A 100 1.97 32.05 17.14
N GLU A 101 2.72 31.48 16.19
CA GLU A 101 3.68 30.39 16.41
C GLU A 101 3.02 29.09 16.88
N GLN A 102 1.71 28.92 16.64
CA GLN A 102 0.99 27.70 16.96
C GLN A 102 1.10 26.71 15.79
N THR A 103 1.25 25.44 16.11
CA THR A 103 1.35 24.38 15.09
C THR A 103 0.06 23.59 15.07
N ARG A 104 -0.49 23.40 13.88
CA ARG A 104 -1.65 22.54 13.62
C ARG A 104 -1.26 21.40 12.69
N LEU A 105 -1.64 20.17 13.04
CA LEU A 105 -1.56 19.00 12.18
C LEU A 105 -2.99 18.52 11.85
N VAL A 106 -3.31 18.45 10.56
CA VAL A 106 -4.59 17.94 10.06
C VAL A 106 -4.31 16.72 9.19
N MET A 107 -5.14 15.66 9.30
CA MET A 107 -5.05 14.48 8.45
C MET A 107 -6.43 13.93 8.12
N GLY A 108 -6.66 13.52 6.88
CA GLY A 108 -7.91 12.94 6.44
C GLY A 108 -7.96 12.62 4.96
N LEU A 109 -9.15 12.56 4.40
CA LEU A 109 -9.35 12.40 2.97
C LEU A 109 -8.78 13.60 2.21
N SER A 110 -8.24 13.34 1.00
CA SER A 110 -7.89 14.44 0.09
C SER A 110 -9.15 15.19 -0.31
N ASP A 111 -9.14 16.50 -0.14
CA ASP A 111 -10.25 17.39 -0.53
C ASP A 111 -10.20 17.79 -2.02
N GLU A 112 -9.15 17.39 -2.74
CA GLU A 112 -9.05 17.69 -4.16
C GLU A 112 -10.05 16.87 -4.97
N MET A 113 -10.95 17.57 -5.65
CA MET A 113 -12.07 17.00 -6.43
C MET A 113 -12.99 16.09 -5.58
N PHE A 114 -12.96 16.26 -4.26
CA PHE A 114 -13.83 15.52 -3.36
C PHE A 114 -15.13 16.30 -3.15
N SER A 115 -16.25 15.64 -3.38
CA SER A 115 -17.59 16.13 -3.00
C SER A 115 -18.46 14.92 -2.73
N TRP A 116 -18.96 14.82 -1.52
CA TRP A 116 -19.86 13.75 -1.11
C TRP A 116 -21.24 14.31 -0.80
N LYS A 117 -22.23 13.90 -1.58
CA LYS A 117 -23.61 14.26 -1.32
C LYS A 117 -24.16 13.41 -0.17
N LEU A 118 -24.67 14.03 0.86
CA LEU A 118 -25.24 13.39 2.04
C LEU A 118 -26.72 13.73 2.16
N GLU A 119 -27.58 12.79 1.84
CA GLU A 119 -29.04 12.97 1.91
C GLU A 119 -29.53 13.05 3.37
N PRO A 120 -30.74 13.59 3.60
CA PRO A 120 -31.37 13.53 4.92
C PRO A 120 -31.46 12.11 5.47
N GLY A 121 -31.03 11.91 6.70
CA GLY A 121 -30.98 10.61 7.35
C GLY A 121 -29.70 9.80 7.12
N GLU A 122 -28.87 10.16 6.15
CA GLU A 122 -27.59 9.47 5.90
C GLU A 122 -26.49 9.88 6.87
N THR A 123 -25.48 9.00 7.00
CA THR A 123 -24.26 9.21 7.78
C THR A 123 -23.04 9.06 6.89
N PHE A 124 -22.04 9.90 7.10
CA PHE A 124 -20.73 9.78 6.48
C PHE A 124 -19.69 9.52 7.56
N ASP A 125 -18.99 8.40 7.45
CA ASP A 125 -17.91 8.02 8.37
C ASP A 125 -16.55 8.32 7.73
N THR A 126 -15.72 9.10 8.42
CA THR A 126 -14.35 9.36 7.99
C THR A 126 -13.47 8.13 8.27
N PRO A 127 -12.37 7.93 7.52
CA PRO A 127 -11.38 6.92 7.88
C PRO A 127 -10.86 7.14 9.31
N GLU A 128 -10.52 6.05 9.99
CA GLU A 128 -9.91 6.12 11.32
C GLU A 128 -8.49 6.67 11.24
N THR A 129 -8.09 7.39 12.28
CA THR A 129 -6.72 7.89 12.47
C THR A 129 -6.16 7.41 13.80
N ALA A 130 -4.97 6.85 13.77
CA ALA A 130 -4.24 6.46 14.95
C ALA A 130 -3.21 7.52 15.31
N PHE A 131 -3.23 7.94 16.59
CA PHE A 131 -2.22 8.81 17.17
C PHE A 131 -1.35 8.05 18.15
N SER A 132 -0.08 8.41 18.21
CA SER A 132 0.84 7.96 19.22
C SER A 132 1.77 9.10 19.64
N TYR A 133 2.07 9.15 20.92
CA TYR A 133 3.02 10.06 21.53
C TYR A 133 4.19 9.28 22.13
N SER A 134 5.38 9.86 22.04
CA SER A 134 6.56 9.41 22.75
C SER A 134 7.36 10.60 23.29
N ALA A 135 7.81 10.51 24.52
CA ALA A 135 8.81 11.40 25.10
C ALA A 135 10.25 10.84 24.99
N ASN A 136 10.36 9.60 24.46
CA ASN A 136 11.59 8.82 24.42
C ASN A 136 12.01 8.48 22.97
N GLY A 137 11.80 9.41 22.05
CA GLY A 137 12.26 9.29 20.67
C GLY A 137 11.40 8.40 19.76
N PHE A 138 11.91 8.24 18.54
CA PHE A 138 11.21 7.58 17.45
C PHE A 138 11.06 6.06 17.66
N SER A 139 12.05 5.42 18.29
CA SER A 139 11.97 3.97 18.59
C SER A 139 10.75 3.64 19.43
N THR A 140 10.49 4.40 20.49
CA THR A 140 9.32 4.19 21.36
C THR A 140 8.01 4.45 20.61
N LEU A 141 7.95 5.52 19.79
CA LEU A 141 6.78 5.81 18.96
C LEU A 141 6.50 4.67 17.98
N SER A 142 7.53 4.18 17.29
CA SER A 142 7.46 3.04 16.38
C SER A 142 6.93 1.79 17.07
N TRP A 143 7.44 1.48 18.26
CA TRP A 143 6.95 0.34 19.04
C TRP A 143 5.48 0.45 19.44
N ASN A 144 5.02 1.65 19.78
CA ASN A 144 3.62 1.90 20.10
C ASN A 144 2.74 1.61 18.87
N LEU A 145 3.13 2.11 17.70
CA LEU A 145 2.40 1.88 16.45
C LEU A 145 2.45 0.41 16.01
N HIS A 146 3.60 -0.27 16.14
CA HIS A 146 3.70 -1.71 15.86
C HIS A 146 2.77 -2.54 16.74
N ARG A 147 2.66 -2.20 18.03
CA ARG A 147 1.71 -2.87 18.94
C ARG A 147 0.27 -2.61 18.53
N LEU A 148 -0.09 -1.38 18.19
CA LEU A 148 -1.41 -1.03 17.67
C LEU A 148 -1.75 -1.84 16.40
N ILE A 149 -0.85 -1.83 15.42
CA ILE A 149 -1.04 -2.57 14.16
C ILE A 149 -1.25 -4.05 14.45
N ARG A 150 -0.41 -4.65 15.30
CA ARG A 150 -0.49 -6.06 15.64
C ARG A 150 -1.78 -6.41 16.36
N SER A 151 -2.19 -5.60 17.36
CA SER A 151 -3.34 -5.92 18.23
C SER A 151 -4.69 -5.57 17.61
N HIS A 152 -4.79 -4.54 16.74
CA HIS A 152 -6.07 -3.99 16.27
C HIS A 152 -6.25 -4.08 14.76
N ILE A 153 -5.20 -4.00 13.96
CA ILE A 153 -5.29 -3.93 12.51
C ILE A 153 -5.00 -5.29 11.85
N CYS A 154 -3.96 -5.97 12.32
CA CYS A 154 -3.53 -7.23 11.75
C CYS A 154 -4.50 -8.36 12.11
N ARG A 155 -5.16 -8.95 11.09
CA ARG A 155 -6.14 -10.04 11.26
C ARG A 155 -5.62 -11.40 10.78
N SER A 156 -4.38 -11.43 10.27
CA SER A 156 -3.76 -12.65 9.75
C SER A 156 -3.52 -13.69 10.84
N ALA A 157 -3.61 -14.97 10.48
CA ALA A 157 -3.18 -16.08 11.33
C ALA A 157 -1.69 -15.99 11.70
N TYR A 158 -0.90 -15.23 10.93
CA TYR A 158 0.51 -14.98 11.20
C TYR A 158 0.78 -13.78 12.10
N ARG A 159 -0.25 -13.16 12.69
CA ARG A 159 -0.11 -12.00 13.56
C ARG A 159 0.89 -12.21 14.69
N ASP A 160 0.79 -13.35 15.36
CA ASP A 160 1.57 -13.69 16.54
C ASP A 160 2.56 -14.84 16.32
N THR A 161 2.78 -15.23 15.05
CA THR A 161 3.70 -16.31 14.68
C THR A 161 4.84 -15.81 13.81
N LYS A 162 5.97 -16.52 13.85
CA LYS A 162 7.11 -16.27 12.96
C LYS A 162 6.67 -16.42 11.50
N ARG A 163 7.04 -15.45 10.65
CA ARG A 163 6.89 -15.57 9.20
C ARG A 163 7.88 -16.59 8.66
N PRO A 164 7.51 -17.38 7.65
CA PRO A 164 8.46 -18.27 7.00
C PRO A 164 9.58 -17.48 6.32
N VAL A 165 10.78 -18.00 6.34
CA VAL A 165 11.88 -17.52 5.49
C VAL A 165 11.51 -17.87 4.06
N LEU A 166 11.42 -16.85 3.19
CA LEU A 166 10.85 -16.95 1.85
C LEU A 166 11.89 -16.66 0.79
N ILE A 167 11.86 -17.44 -0.30
CA ILE A 167 12.51 -17.12 -1.57
C ILE A 167 11.44 -16.92 -2.66
N ASN A 168 11.67 -15.95 -3.53
CA ASN A 168 10.88 -15.68 -4.73
C ASN A 168 11.79 -15.92 -5.94
N ASN A 169 11.26 -16.50 -7.02
CA ASN A 169 12.08 -16.85 -8.19
C ASN A 169 12.32 -15.69 -9.15
N TRP A 170 11.64 -14.54 -9.00
CA TRP A 170 11.65 -13.48 -10.02
C TRP A 170 13.06 -13.09 -10.47
N GLU A 171 13.92 -12.66 -9.56
CA GLU A 171 15.28 -12.22 -9.89
C GLU A 171 16.19 -13.35 -10.42
N ALA A 172 15.85 -14.61 -10.17
CA ALA A 172 16.61 -15.74 -10.64
C ALA A 172 16.22 -16.19 -12.06
N THR A 173 14.98 -15.92 -12.49
CA THR A 173 14.46 -16.52 -13.73
C THR A 173 13.70 -15.57 -14.62
N TYR A 174 13.15 -14.48 -14.05
CA TYR A 174 12.15 -13.67 -14.71
C TYR A 174 11.07 -14.55 -15.35
N PHE A 175 10.78 -14.38 -16.63
CA PHE A 175 9.81 -15.20 -17.38
C PHE A 175 10.37 -16.53 -17.90
N ASP A 176 11.69 -16.76 -17.84
CA ASP A 176 12.34 -17.97 -18.36
C ASP A 176 12.42 -19.07 -17.32
N PHE A 177 11.34 -19.81 -17.13
CA PHE A 177 11.28 -20.95 -16.22
C PHE A 177 10.31 -22.03 -16.67
N THR A 178 10.55 -23.24 -16.14
CA THR A 178 9.66 -24.40 -16.20
C THR A 178 9.37 -24.86 -14.76
N GLY A 179 8.40 -25.73 -14.60
CA GLY A 179 8.11 -26.34 -13.29
C GLY A 179 9.31 -27.07 -12.69
N GLU A 180 10.08 -27.78 -13.51
CA GLU A 180 11.30 -28.47 -13.04
C GLU A 180 12.38 -27.49 -12.57
N LYS A 181 12.58 -26.36 -13.27
CA LYS A 181 13.53 -25.32 -12.84
C LYS A 181 13.13 -24.69 -11.49
N ILE A 182 11.84 -24.45 -11.28
CA ILE A 182 11.33 -23.95 -9.98
C ILE A 182 11.52 -24.97 -8.86
N ILE A 183 11.27 -26.26 -9.14
CA ILE A 183 11.48 -27.34 -8.16
C ILE A 183 12.95 -27.47 -7.80
N GLU A 184 13.86 -27.31 -8.77
CA GLU A 184 15.29 -27.36 -8.51
C GLU A 184 15.76 -26.20 -7.60
N ILE A 185 15.27 -24.98 -7.86
CA ILE A 185 15.49 -23.83 -6.96
C ILE A 185 14.98 -24.13 -5.56
N ALA A 186 13.79 -24.73 -5.45
CA ALA A 186 13.20 -25.10 -4.17
C ALA A 186 14.06 -26.12 -3.40
N LYS A 187 14.62 -27.14 -4.08
CA LYS A 187 15.53 -28.13 -3.45
C LYS A 187 16.75 -27.46 -2.83
N GLN A 188 17.45 -26.64 -3.61
CA GLN A 188 18.62 -25.93 -3.13
C GLN A 188 18.28 -24.96 -1.98
N ALA A 189 17.15 -24.25 -2.08
CA ALA A 189 16.68 -23.38 -1.03
C ALA A 189 16.32 -24.12 0.27
N ALA A 190 15.69 -25.30 0.16
CA ALA A 190 15.36 -26.14 1.31
C ALA A 190 16.61 -26.60 2.08
N GLU A 191 17.69 -26.98 1.37
CA GLU A 191 18.98 -27.35 1.97
C GLU A 191 19.60 -26.20 2.78
N LEU A 192 19.30 -24.95 2.40
CA LEU A 192 19.73 -23.72 3.10
C LEU A 192 18.78 -23.30 4.23
N GLY A 193 17.72 -24.06 4.48
CA GLY A 193 16.75 -23.78 5.52
C GLY A 193 15.68 -22.75 5.14
N VAL A 194 15.47 -22.48 3.85
CA VAL A 194 14.33 -21.65 3.38
C VAL A 194 13.03 -22.42 3.56
N GLU A 195 12.02 -21.76 4.07
CA GLU A 195 10.76 -22.37 4.53
C GLU A 195 9.60 -22.22 3.54
N MET A 196 9.74 -21.34 2.52
CA MET A 196 8.72 -21.06 1.53
C MET A 196 9.32 -20.67 0.19
N LEU A 197 8.76 -21.17 -0.92
CA LEU A 197 9.01 -20.64 -2.26
C LEU A 197 7.75 -19.98 -2.79
N VAL A 198 7.88 -18.77 -3.34
CA VAL A 198 6.82 -18.06 -4.07
C VAL A 198 7.13 -18.10 -5.56
N LEU A 199 6.23 -18.68 -6.35
CA LEU A 199 6.25 -18.62 -7.81
C LEU A 199 5.73 -17.25 -8.24
N ASP A 200 6.58 -16.48 -8.89
CA ASP A 200 6.28 -15.12 -9.35
C ASP A 200 5.63 -15.11 -10.73
N ASP A 201 5.59 -13.94 -11.38
CA ASP A 201 4.93 -13.65 -12.66
C ASP A 201 5.34 -14.64 -13.77
N GLY A 202 4.41 -14.89 -14.70
CA GLY A 202 4.66 -15.72 -15.88
C GLY A 202 4.17 -17.16 -15.82
N TRP A 203 3.45 -17.58 -14.76
CA TRP A 203 2.91 -18.95 -14.62
C TRP A 203 1.57 -19.17 -15.34
N PHE A 204 0.95 -18.10 -15.88
CA PHE A 204 -0.43 -18.09 -16.38
C PHE A 204 -0.54 -17.57 -17.82
N GLY A 205 -1.63 -17.87 -18.50
CA GLY A 205 -2.01 -17.33 -19.81
C GLY A 205 -0.88 -17.36 -20.84
N LYS A 206 -0.75 -16.27 -21.60
CA LYS A 206 0.36 -16.02 -22.55
C LYS A 206 1.40 -15.09 -21.94
N ARG A 207 1.65 -15.21 -20.62
CA ARG A 207 2.53 -14.34 -19.87
C ARG A 207 3.99 -14.77 -20.01
N ASP A 208 4.61 -14.55 -21.18
CA ASP A 208 6.01 -14.82 -21.44
C ASP A 208 6.89 -13.55 -21.41
N ASP A 209 6.26 -12.41 -21.26
CA ASP A 209 6.83 -11.09 -21.02
C ASP A 209 5.81 -10.18 -20.33
N ASP A 210 6.13 -8.91 -20.12
CA ASP A 210 5.25 -7.95 -19.46
C ASP A 210 4.25 -7.25 -20.42
N LEU A 211 4.21 -7.64 -21.69
CA LEU A 211 3.35 -7.02 -22.71
C LEU A 211 1.97 -7.64 -22.80
N ALA A 212 1.84 -8.92 -22.42
CA ALA A 212 0.62 -9.69 -22.65
C ALA A 212 0.19 -10.50 -21.40
N GLY A 213 -1.02 -11.04 -21.44
CA GLY A 213 -1.53 -12.09 -20.56
C GLY A 213 -1.92 -11.68 -19.15
N LEU A 214 -1.60 -10.46 -18.68
CA LEU A 214 -2.04 -10.05 -17.34
C LEU A 214 -3.57 -9.89 -17.30
N GLY A 215 -4.20 -10.59 -16.37
CA GLY A 215 -5.66 -10.76 -16.28
C GLY A 215 -6.12 -12.20 -16.56
N ASP A 216 -5.34 -12.98 -17.29
CA ASP A 216 -5.67 -14.35 -17.70
C ASP A 216 -5.12 -15.35 -16.68
N TRP A 217 -5.73 -15.43 -15.50
CA TRP A 217 -5.25 -16.24 -14.37
C TRP A 217 -5.44 -17.75 -14.57
N THR A 218 -5.25 -18.24 -15.79
CA THR A 218 -5.31 -19.65 -16.15
C THR A 218 -3.89 -20.21 -16.26
N VAL A 219 -3.60 -21.30 -15.57
CA VAL A 219 -2.28 -21.92 -15.53
C VAL A 219 -1.77 -22.26 -16.94
N ASN A 220 -0.55 -21.85 -17.25
CA ASN A 220 0.15 -22.24 -18.47
C ASN A 220 0.91 -23.56 -18.25
N GLU A 221 0.19 -24.69 -18.30
CA GLU A 221 0.79 -26.02 -18.11
C GLU A 221 1.83 -26.37 -19.18
N LYS A 222 1.69 -25.80 -20.38
CA LYS A 222 2.65 -26.01 -21.47
C LYS A 222 4.02 -25.42 -21.10
N LYS A 223 4.05 -24.22 -20.52
CA LYS A 223 5.27 -23.55 -20.05
C LYS A 223 5.85 -24.26 -18.83
N LEU A 224 5.01 -24.60 -17.87
CA LEU A 224 5.44 -25.32 -16.67
C LEU A 224 5.92 -26.75 -16.99
N GLY A 225 5.44 -27.38 -18.08
CA GLY A 225 5.69 -28.78 -18.42
C GLY A 225 4.95 -29.78 -17.50
N MET A 226 4.13 -29.30 -16.60
CA MET A 226 3.33 -30.07 -15.66
C MET A 226 2.19 -29.23 -15.05
N PRO A 227 1.17 -29.84 -14.44
CA PRO A 227 0.16 -29.13 -13.66
C PRO A 227 0.79 -28.32 -12.49
N LEU A 228 0.25 -27.14 -12.20
CA LEU A 228 0.69 -26.30 -11.09
C LEU A 228 0.56 -27.02 -9.74
N SER A 229 -0.48 -27.84 -9.57
CA SER A 229 -0.68 -28.68 -8.39
C SER A 229 0.52 -29.60 -8.14
N GLN A 230 1.09 -30.18 -9.19
CA GLN A 230 2.25 -31.05 -9.10
C GLN A 230 3.52 -30.28 -8.70
N VAL A 231 3.71 -29.05 -9.20
CA VAL A 231 4.79 -28.18 -8.74
C VAL A 231 4.65 -27.89 -7.25
N ALA A 232 3.45 -27.49 -6.82
CA ALA A 232 3.16 -27.21 -5.42
C ALA A 232 3.35 -28.43 -4.50
N GLU A 233 2.93 -29.63 -4.94
CA GLU A 233 3.10 -30.90 -4.20
C GLU A 233 4.59 -31.26 -4.03
N LYS A 234 5.39 -31.15 -5.11
CA LYS A 234 6.82 -31.42 -5.05
C LYS A 234 7.53 -30.47 -4.09
N ILE A 235 7.18 -29.17 -4.09
CA ILE A 235 7.73 -28.18 -3.16
C ILE A 235 7.31 -28.47 -1.72
N ARG A 236 6.05 -28.79 -1.48
CA ARG A 236 5.57 -29.22 -0.15
C ARG A 236 6.23 -30.50 0.33
N GLY A 237 6.55 -31.41 -0.59
CA GLY A 237 7.31 -32.63 -0.29
C GLY A 237 8.73 -32.39 0.21
N LEU A 238 9.30 -31.20 -0.03
CA LEU A 238 10.59 -30.74 0.53
C LEU A 238 10.43 -30.11 1.94
N GLY A 239 9.23 -30.11 2.52
CA GLY A 239 8.93 -29.46 3.79
C GLY A 239 8.70 -27.96 3.69
N MET A 240 8.67 -27.39 2.50
CA MET A 240 8.45 -25.98 2.24
C MET A 240 6.98 -25.64 2.04
N LYS A 241 6.61 -24.39 2.31
CA LYS A 241 5.32 -23.82 1.84
C LYS A 241 5.46 -23.38 0.39
N PHE A 242 4.34 -23.41 -0.33
CA PHE A 242 4.23 -22.88 -1.69
C PHE A 242 3.35 -21.63 -1.69
N GLY A 243 3.82 -20.57 -2.30
CA GLY A 243 3.09 -19.34 -2.56
C GLY A 243 3.04 -19.04 -4.06
N ILE A 244 2.13 -18.17 -4.45
CA ILE A 244 1.96 -17.74 -5.83
C ILE A 244 1.73 -16.24 -5.89
N TRP A 245 2.34 -15.58 -6.87
CA TRP A 245 2.13 -14.17 -7.14
C TRP A 245 0.92 -13.95 -8.02
N ILE A 246 0.15 -12.92 -7.71
CA ILE A 246 -0.94 -12.40 -8.52
C ILE A 246 -0.97 -10.86 -8.45
N GLU A 247 -1.33 -10.22 -9.56
CA GLU A 247 -1.51 -8.76 -9.69
C GLU A 247 -2.91 -8.47 -10.24
N PRO A 248 -3.98 -8.71 -9.45
CA PRO A 248 -5.34 -8.71 -9.95
C PRO A 248 -5.88 -7.31 -10.27
N GLU A 249 -5.23 -6.24 -9.79
CA GLU A 249 -5.64 -4.85 -9.99
C GLU A 249 -5.37 -4.31 -11.39
N MET A 250 -4.61 -5.05 -12.20
CA MET A 250 -4.17 -4.61 -13.51
C MET A 250 -4.54 -5.62 -14.60
N VAL A 251 -4.60 -5.15 -15.85
CA VAL A 251 -4.87 -5.95 -17.03
C VAL A 251 -4.04 -5.47 -18.21
N CYS A 252 -3.52 -6.40 -19.03
CA CYS A 252 -2.94 -6.06 -20.31
C CYS A 252 -4.02 -5.97 -21.39
N GLU A 253 -3.86 -5.05 -22.36
CA GLU A 253 -4.76 -4.99 -23.52
C GLU A 253 -4.66 -6.27 -24.37
N ASP A 254 -3.50 -6.92 -24.39
CA ASP A 254 -3.33 -8.26 -24.96
C ASP A 254 -3.56 -9.33 -23.89
N SER A 255 -4.80 -9.45 -23.45
CA SER A 255 -5.31 -10.53 -22.61
C SER A 255 -6.70 -10.96 -23.07
N ASP A 256 -7.09 -12.15 -22.75
CA ASP A 256 -8.44 -12.64 -23.06
C ASP A 256 -9.47 -11.88 -22.21
N LEU A 257 -9.14 -11.60 -20.94
CA LEU A 257 -9.99 -10.79 -20.07
C LEU A 257 -10.31 -9.41 -20.68
N TYR A 258 -9.30 -8.69 -21.18
CA TYR A 258 -9.56 -7.37 -21.77
C TYR A 258 -10.32 -7.47 -23.08
N ARG A 259 -10.10 -8.49 -23.88
CA ARG A 259 -10.87 -8.72 -25.13
C ARG A 259 -12.34 -8.99 -24.86
N GLU A 260 -12.65 -9.72 -23.80
CA GLU A 260 -14.03 -10.03 -23.39
C GLU A 260 -14.70 -8.86 -22.66
N HIS A 261 -13.95 -8.11 -21.86
CA HIS A 261 -14.45 -7.07 -20.98
C HIS A 261 -13.59 -5.78 -21.03
N PRO A 262 -13.52 -5.09 -22.18
CA PRO A 262 -12.75 -3.84 -22.26
C PRO A 262 -13.33 -2.72 -21.39
N ASP A 263 -14.62 -2.82 -21.03
CA ASP A 263 -15.33 -1.89 -20.16
C ASP A 263 -14.98 -2.05 -18.67
N TRP A 264 -14.24 -3.10 -18.31
CA TRP A 264 -13.73 -3.29 -16.94
C TRP A 264 -12.45 -2.51 -16.65
N ALA A 265 -11.78 -1.97 -17.66
CA ALA A 265 -10.66 -1.07 -17.43
C ALA A 265 -11.17 0.36 -17.14
N PHE A 266 -10.51 1.05 -16.20
CA PHE A 266 -10.81 2.45 -15.93
C PHE A 266 -10.64 3.31 -17.18
N THR A 267 -11.71 3.95 -17.61
CA THR A 267 -11.74 4.84 -18.77
C THR A 267 -12.45 6.14 -18.45
N ILE A 268 -12.01 7.22 -19.09
CA ILE A 268 -12.70 8.51 -19.07
C ILE A 268 -13.21 8.77 -20.48
N PRO A 269 -14.51 9.02 -20.68
CA PRO A 269 -15.07 9.30 -22.00
C PRO A 269 -14.28 10.41 -22.73
N GLY A 270 -13.88 10.14 -23.97
CA GLY A 270 -13.10 11.06 -24.79
C GLY A 270 -11.61 11.17 -24.48
N ARG A 271 -11.10 10.38 -23.54
CA ARG A 271 -9.65 10.30 -23.24
C ARG A 271 -9.11 8.90 -23.54
N LYS A 272 -7.85 8.84 -23.99
CA LYS A 272 -7.15 7.55 -24.10
C LYS A 272 -6.83 7.04 -22.68
N PRO A 273 -6.90 5.71 -22.44
CA PRO A 273 -6.47 5.12 -21.19
C PRO A 273 -5.02 5.49 -20.86
N VAL A 274 -4.75 5.76 -19.59
CA VAL A 274 -3.38 5.98 -19.12
C VAL A 274 -2.80 4.61 -18.78
N ARG A 275 -1.73 4.24 -19.46
CA ARG A 275 -0.98 3.00 -19.19
C ARG A 275 0.11 3.28 -18.18
N ALA A 276 0.19 2.45 -17.16
CA ALA A 276 1.39 2.32 -16.35
C ALA A 276 2.11 1.04 -16.79
N ARG A 277 3.34 1.16 -17.27
CA ARG A 277 4.02 0.07 -17.98
C ARG A 277 3.20 -0.31 -19.23
N TYR A 278 2.81 -1.56 -19.40
CA TYR A 278 1.92 -2.03 -20.48
C TYR A 278 0.55 -2.47 -19.96
N GLN A 279 0.11 -1.89 -18.85
CA GLN A 279 -1.04 -2.32 -18.07
C GLN A 279 -2.06 -1.20 -17.92
N LEU A 280 -3.33 -1.59 -17.83
CA LEU A 280 -4.47 -0.74 -17.46
C LEU A 280 -4.97 -1.14 -16.08
N VAL A 281 -5.54 -0.20 -15.37
CA VAL A 281 -6.15 -0.45 -14.06
C VAL A 281 -7.56 -0.99 -14.23
N LEU A 282 -7.91 -2.05 -13.50
CA LEU A 282 -9.27 -2.59 -13.48
C LEU A 282 -10.20 -1.82 -12.55
N ASP A 283 -11.45 -1.71 -12.96
CA ASP A 283 -12.55 -1.17 -12.17
C ASP A 283 -13.24 -2.28 -11.38
N TYR A 284 -12.90 -2.41 -10.11
CA TYR A 284 -13.48 -3.41 -9.21
C TYR A 284 -14.94 -3.16 -8.81
N SER A 285 -15.58 -2.14 -9.34
CA SER A 285 -17.02 -1.93 -9.18
C SER A 285 -17.85 -2.73 -10.18
N ARG A 286 -17.18 -3.44 -11.10
CA ARG A 286 -17.79 -4.26 -12.17
C ARG A 286 -17.89 -5.71 -11.79
#